data_a38f201ecebda3363bf7d6c2f3a25c8d
#
_entry.id   a38f201ecebda3363bf7d6c2f3a25c8d
#
_cell.length_a   1.000
_cell.length_b   1.000
_cell.length_c   1.000
_cell.angle_alpha   90.00
_cell.angle_beta   90.00
_cell.angle_gamma   90.00
#
_symmetry.space_group_name_H-M   'P 1'
#
loop_
_entity.id
_entity.type
_entity.pdbx_description
1 polymer ?
#
loop_
_entity_poly.entity_id
_entity_poly.type
_entity_poly.pdbx_seq_one_letter_code
_entity_poly.pdbx_strand_id
1 'polypeptide(L)'
;MNTTPNSSPCPFHSGNVPPQAPLDAWPPSGLTGWGLLWRMARGMPEALAAWQREFGDVVHLRTWPEHQIVVADPTLARELLVGNRDKLTRWERARTVFRRMHGDSVLVAEGEAWQRKRMALHPEFSRQAAHSFVPALTEIMDRAYAAWPQTDANWPIEQAFTSLAMELIVGMAFSDGMERDEARRTEQACRALMAQADAEFYHPWSWPDWMPWQRARRQAQAQLDQLIERRLLQRLAMPLANRPDDLLSRLLRLHNDDQANWPLSAVRAECKTAFLAGHETVASTLTWWAWCMASHPDAQHAARAEVVETLGDAPPAASELPALRYLNQTLQETMRLYPAAPVLISRRASCPVTLGHWRFPAGTLFLVPVQLMHHDARWFPEPRAFRPERFRLDGDSKVAGACQPFGSGPRVCLGQHLAQTEMTLAAAMLLQRFYLSVPDGMTPPQAVLHVTQRPAQPLRLALRRAP
;
A
#
# COMPACT_ATOMS: atom_id res chain seq x y z
N MET A 1 18.57 -30.25 35.13
CA MET A 1 17.26 -29.72 35.47
C MET A 1 16.66 -29.11 34.22
N ASN A 2 15.81 -29.89 33.55
CA ASN A 2 15.13 -29.44 32.30
C ASN A 2 13.92 -28.60 32.69
N THR A 3 14.00 -27.30 32.46
CA THR A 3 12.83 -26.43 32.52
C THR A 3 12.20 -26.37 31.11
N THR A 4 11.12 -27.11 30.92
CA THR A 4 10.21 -26.97 29.80
C THR A 4 9.59 -25.57 29.85
N PRO A 5 9.52 -24.80 28.74
CA PRO A 5 8.81 -23.54 28.74
C PRO A 5 7.32 -23.78 28.87
N ASN A 6 6.71 -23.14 29.84
CA ASN A 6 5.30 -23.13 30.17
C ASN A 6 4.50 -22.64 28.93
N SER A 7 3.88 -23.57 28.20
CA SER A 7 3.00 -23.24 27.08
C SER A 7 1.65 -22.81 27.65
N SER A 8 1.43 -21.50 27.75
CA SER A 8 0.08 -20.97 27.96
C SER A 8 -0.87 -21.55 26.90
N PRO A 9 -2.04 -22.07 27.25
CA PRO A 9 -2.97 -22.64 26.28
C PRO A 9 -3.43 -21.52 25.31
N CYS A 10 -3.41 -21.85 24.00
CA CYS A 10 -3.95 -20.98 22.98
C CYS A 10 -5.43 -20.69 23.30
N PRO A 11 -5.88 -19.41 23.39
CA PRO A 11 -7.24 -19.07 23.83
C PRO A 11 -8.36 -19.54 22.87
N PHE A 12 -8.03 -20.19 21.75
CA PHE A 12 -8.96 -20.58 20.67
C PHE A 12 -9.13 -22.10 20.50
N HIS A 13 -8.98 -22.89 21.55
CA HIS A 13 -9.24 -24.34 21.49
C HIS A 13 -10.69 -24.68 21.86
N SER A 14 -11.56 -24.71 20.84
CA SER A 14 -12.81 -25.53 20.88
C SER A 14 -13.22 -25.86 19.44
N GLY A 15 -12.87 -27.05 18.98
CA GLY A 15 -13.33 -27.65 17.72
C GLY A 15 -12.48 -28.87 17.35
N ASN A 16 -13.10 -29.92 16.86
CA ASN A 16 -12.48 -31.15 16.40
C ASN A 16 -11.31 -30.85 15.45
N VAL A 17 -10.08 -31.02 15.91
CA VAL A 17 -8.87 -30.90 15.12
C VAL A 17 -8.67 -32.19 14.34
N PRO A 18 -8.59 -32.15 12.98
CA PRO A 18 -8.27 -33.36 12.21
C PRO A 18 -6.89 -33.90 12.61
N PRO A 19 -6.60 -35.20 12.36
CA PRO A 19 -5.35 -35.82 12.79
C PRO A 19 -4.15 -35.04 12.31
N GLN A 20 -3.29 -34.70 13.26
CA GLN A 20 -2.23 -33.71 13.10
C GLN A 20 -1.08 -34.33 12.31
N ALA A 21 -0.68 -33.68 11.20
CA ALA A 21 0.61 -33.96 10.57
C ALA A 21 1.76 -33.72 11.58
N PRO A 22 2.83 -34.52 11.54
CA PRO A 22 3.95 -34.36 12.47
C PRO A 22 4.56 -32.98 12.34
N LEU A 23 4.92 -32.38 13.48
CA LEU A 23 5.56 -31.05 13.58
C LEU A 23 6.94 -30.94 12.90
N ASP A 24 7.49 -32.05 12.42
CA ASP A 24 8.89 -32.19 12.05
C ASP A 24 9.18 -32.01 10.55
N ALA A 25 8.16 -31.83 9.72
CA ALA A 25 8.37 -31.63 8.27
C ALA A 25 8.18 -30.16 7.88
N TRP A 26 9.28 -29.43 7.85
CA TRP A 26 9.32 -28.11 7.21
C TRP A 26 9.22 -28.24 5.69
N PRO A 27 8.61 -27.28 4.98
CA PRO A 27 8.65 -27.24 3.51
C PRO A 27 10.08 -27.33 3.00
N PRO A 28 10.29 -27.88 1.80
CA PRO A 28 11.63 -28.04 1.24
C PRO A 28 12.34 -26.70 1.16
N SER A 29 13.55 -26.63 1.71
CA SER A 29 14.48 -25.52 1.51
C SER A 29 15.88 -25.92 1.93
N GLY A 30 16.86 -25.46 1.17
CA GLY A 30 18.26 -25.47 1.55
C GLY A 30 18.79 -24.09 1.94
N LEU A 31 17.90 -23.09 2.13
CA LEU A 31 18.26 -21.69 2.16
C LEU A 31 18.50 -21.21 3.59
N THR A 32 19.76 -21.17 3.99
CA THR A 32 20.18 -20.71 5.33
C THR A 32 21.35 -19.75 5.23
N GLY A 33 21.52 -18.92 6.28
CA GLY A 33 22.73 -18.15 6.53
C GLY A 33 22.85 -16.84 5.76
N TRP A 34 24.06 -16.31 5.72
CA TRP A 34 24.37 -14.98 5.20
C TRP A 34 24.12 -14.84 3.70
N GLY A 35 24.28 -15.91 2.92
CA GLY A 35 23.99 -15.93 1.48
C GLY A 35 22.52 -15.66 1.15
N LEU A 36 21.59 -16.11 2.01
CA LEU A 36 20.17 -15.83 1.91
C LEU A 36 19.89 -14.33 2.10
N LEU A 37 20.40 -13.75 3.20
CA LEU A 37 20.22 -12.32 3.49
C LEU A 37 20.80 -11.42 2.40
N TRP A 38 21.95 -11.80 1.86
CA TRP A 38 22.60 -11.07 0.78
C TRP A 38 21.80 -11.11 -0.54
N ARG A 39 21.19 -12.27 -0.87
CA ARG A 39 20.30 -12.38 -2.04
C ARG A 39 19.04 -11.54 -1.84
N MET A 40 18.43 -11.58 -0.66
CA MET A 40 17.25 -10.76 -0.33
C MET A 40 17.57 -9.26 -0.41
N ALA A 41 18.71 -8.84 0.11
CA ALA A 41 19.14 -7.43 0.09
C ALA A 41 19.44 -6.90 -1.32
N ARG A 42 19.87 -7.77 -2.26
CA ARG A 42 20.17 -7.37 -3.64
C ARG A 42 18.95 -7.31 -4.54
N GLY A 43 17.93 -8.11 -4.28
CA GLY A 43 16.73 -8.19 -5.11
C GLY A 43 15.76 -9.22 -4.53
N MET A 44 14.96 -8.81 -3.55
CA MET A 44 14.01 -9.71 -2.89
C MET A 44 13.00 -10.32 -3.88
N PRO A 45 12.38 -9.57 -4.81
CA PRO A 45 11.39 -10.13 -5.74
C PRO A 45 11.99 -11.23 -6.62
N GLU A 46 13.20 -11.02 -7.16
CA GLU A 46 13.90 -11.96 -8.02
C GLU A 46 14.33 -13.22 -7.26
N ALA A 47 14.81 -13.04 -6.02
CA ALA A 47 15.18 -14.15 -5.15
C ALA A 47 13.95 -15.02 -4.80
N LEU A 48 12.85 -14.39 -4.40
CA LEU A 48 11.60 -15.09 -4.10
C LEU A 48 11.05 -15.83 -5.33
N ALA A 49 11.10 -15.22 -6.51
CA ALA A 49 10.68 -15.87 -7.77
C ALA A 49 11.56 -17.06 -8.15
N ALA A 50 12.87 -16.97 -7.90
CA ALA A 50 13.77 -18.09 -8.12
C ALA A 50 13.47 -19.25 -7.17
N TRP A 51 13.24 -18.97 -5.89
CA TRP A 51 12.93 -19.99 -4.89
C TRP A 51 11.56 -20.62 -5.10
N GLN A 52 10.54 -19.85 -5.53
CA GLN A 52 9.25 -20.43 -5.91
C GLN A 52 9.41 -21.46 -7.05
N ARG A 53 10.21 -21.14 -8.06
CA ARG A 53 10.45 -22.07 -9.19
C ARG A 53 11.21 -23.34 -8.77
N GLU A 54 12.11 -23.21 -7.80
CA GLU A 54 12.96 -24.31 -7.33
C GLU A 54 12.26 -25.19 -6.29
N PHE A 55 11.53 -24.60 -5.36
CA PHE A 55 10.97 -25.29 -4.19
C PHE A 55 9.43 -25.32 -4.14
N GLY A 56 8.74 -24.66 -5.07
CA GLY A 56 7.27 -24.56 -5.10
C GLY A 56 6.72 -23.35 -4.32
N ASP A 57 5.42 -23.38 -4.05
CA ASP A 57 4.68 -22.22 -3.53
C ASP A 57 4.83 -21.98 -2.03
N VAL A 58 5.36 -22.96 -1.30
CA VAL A 58 5.61 -22.82 0.14
C VAL A 58 7.09 -23.11 0.39
N VAL A 59 7.83 -22.06 0.69
CA VAL A 59 9.30 -22.13 0.82
C VAL A 59 9.70 -21.77 2.24
N HIS A 60 10.52 -22.59 2.87
CA HIS A 60 11.07 -22.32 4.17
C HIS A 60 12.43 -21.62 4.05
N LEU A 61 12.53 -20.41 4.62
CA LEU A 61 13.76 -19.64 4.75
C LEU A 61 14.20 -19.63 6.22
N ARG A 62 15.45 -19.94 6.48
CA ARG A 62 16.01 -19.87 7.83
C ARG A 62 16.99 -18.71 7.95
N THR A 63 16.50 -17.58 8.43
CA THR A 63 17.31 -16.40 8.80
C THR A 63 17.44 -16.37 10.31
N TRP A 64 18.49 -17.01 10.86
CA TRP A 64 18.63 -17.16 12.32
C TRP A 64 18.37 -15.85 13.08
N PRO A 65 17.56 -15.87 14.17
CA PRO A 65 16.88 -17.03 14.77
C PRO A 65 15.52 -17.39 14.12
N GLU A 66 15.11 -16.69 13.06
CA GLU A 66 13.77 -16.76 12.49
C GLU A 66 13.58 -17.93 11.52
N HIS A 67 12.45 -18.60 11.63
CA HIS A 67 11.90 -19.48 10.60
C HIS A 67 10.85 -18.71 9.82
N GLN A 68 11.13 -18.43 8.53
CA GLN A 68 10.24 -17.69 7.64
C GLN A 68 9.66 -18.63 6.59
N ILE A 69 8.36 -18.57 6.39
CA ILE A 69 7.63 -19.33 5.38
C ILE A 69 7.11 -18.36 4.33
N VAL A 70 7.62 -18.48 3.11
CA VAL A 70 7.08 -17.79 1.95
C VAL A 70 5.84 -18.53 1.49
N VAL A 71 4.73 -17.82 1.30
CA VAL A 71 3.46 -18.38 0.82
C VAL A 71 3.11 -17.65 -0.48
N ALA A 72 3.37 -18.30 -1.61
CA ALA A 72 3.22 -17.73 -2.96
C ALA A 72 1.99 -18.27 -3.73
N ASP A 73 1.16 -19.10 -3.11
CA ASP A 73 -0.12 -19.54 -3.66
C ASP A 73 -1.27 -18.67 -3.14
N PRO A 74 -2.16 -18.12 -3.99
CA PRO A 74 -3.26 -17.26 -3.56
C PRO A 74 -4.26 -17.94 -2.63
N THR A 75 -4.51 -19.24 -2.81
CA THR A 75 -5.46 -20.01 -1.99
C THR A 75 -4.90 -20.17 -0.58
N LEU A 76 -3.63 -20.59 -0.47
CA LEU A 76 -2.93 -20.70 0.81
C LEU A 76 -2.75 -19.32 1.47
N ALA A 77 -2.44 -18.28 0.70
CA ALA A 77 -2.37 -16.92 1.23
C ALA A 77 -3.71 -16.47 1.84
N ARG A 78 -4.83 -16.79 1.19
CA ARG A 78 -6.17 -16.52 1.72
C ARG A 78 -6.48 -17.37 2.96
N GLU A 79 -6.16 -18.67 2.95
CA GLU A 79 -6.29 -19.54 4.12
C GLU A 79 -5.49 -19.00 5.30
N LEU A 80 -4.27 -18.52 5.07
CA LEU A 80 -3.44 -17.89 6.09
C LEU A 80 -4.07 -16.60 6.63
N LEU A 81 -4.37 -15.64 5.75
CA LEU A 81 -4.74 -14.28 6.14
C LEU A 81 -6.20 -14.14 6.59
N VAL A 82 -7.09 -15.03 6.16
CA VAL A 82 -8.52 -15.04 6.51
C VAL A 82 -8.85 -16.18 7.46
N GLY A 83 -8.50 -17.42 7.12
CA GLY A 83 -8.84 -18.61 7.89
C GLY A 83 -8.09 -18.71 9.22
N ASN A 84 -6.81 -18.33 9.24
CA ASN A 84 -5.97 -18.35 10.43
C ASN A 84 -5.77 -16.97 11.08
N ARG A 85 -6.57 -15.96 10.71
CA ARG A 85 -6.42 -14.55 11.12
C ARG A 85 -6.20 -14.35 12.63
N ASP A 86 -6.92 -15.09 13.46
CA ASP A 86 -6.90 -14.93 14.92
C ASP A 86 -5.63 -15.50 15.56
N LYS A 87 -4.88 -16.30 14.80
CA LYS A 87 -3.61 -16.90 15.22
C LYS A 87 -2.40 -16.08 14.78
N LEU A 88 -2.62 -14.94 14.11
CA LEU A 88 -1.56 -14.16 13.48
C LEU A 88 -1.46 -12.76 14.06
N THR A 89 -0.24 -12.35 14.35
CA THR A 89 0.13 -10.96 14.64
C THR A 89 1.04 -10.42 13.53
N ARG A 90 1.19 -9.11 13.44
CA ARG A 90 2.21 -8.52 12.57
C ARG A 90 3.60 -8.78 13.13
N TRP A 91 4.57 -8.96 12.25
CA TRP A 91 5.97 -9.11 12.62
C TRP A 91 6.45 -7.95 13.48
N GLU A 92 7.07 -8.25 14.63
CA GLU A 92 7.47 -7.28 15.64
C GLU A 92 8.46 -6.26 15.10
N ARG A 93 9.39 -6.70 14.24
CA ARG A 93 10.35 -5.83 13.59
C ARG A 93 9.64 -4.79 12.71
N ALA A 94 8.70 -5.21 11.89
CA ALA A 94 7.90 -4.30 11.06
C ALA A 94 7.12 -3.29 11.92
N ARG A 95 6.52 -3.76 13.02
CA ARG A 95 5.82 -2.88 13.97
C ARG A 95 6.76 -1.85 14.59
N THR A 96 7.97 -2.24 14.97
CA THR A 96 8.97 -1.34 15.54
C THR A 96 9.38 -0.26 14.55
N VAL A 97 9.72 -0.66 13.31
CA VAL A 97 10.10 0.28 12.24
C VAL A 97 8.97 1.26 11.96
N PHE A 98 7.75 0.74 11.73
CA PHE A 98 6.61 1.60 11.44
C PHE A 98 6.17 2.47 12.62
N ARG A 99 6.26 1.99 13.87
CA ARG A 99 5.94 2.81 15.04
C ARG A 99 6.82 4.07 15.14
N ARG A 100 8.08 3.96 14.77
CA ARG A 100 9.01 5.11 14.75
C ARG A 100 8.61 6.18 13.75
N MET A 101 7.90 5.79 12.67
CA MET A 101 7.42 6.72 11.63
C MET A 101 6.01 7.22 11.89
N HIS A 102 5.09 6.30 12.18
CA HIS A 102 3.65 6.53 12.23
C HIS A 102 3.13 6.84 13.65
N GLY A 103 3.94 6.56 14.70
CA GLY A 103 3.43 6.54 16.07
C GLY A 103 2.53 5.33 16.34
N ASP A 104 1.72 5.38 17.41
CA ASP A 104 0.82 4.29 17.81
C ASP A 104 -0.51 4.32 17.02
N SER A 105 -0.42 4.15 15.72
CA SER A 105 -1.57 4.12 14.79
C SER A 105 -2.16 2.71 14.60
N VAL A 106 -3.28 2.64 13.89
CA VAL A 106 -3.93 1.39 13.47
C VAL A 106 -2.99 0.48 12.70
N LEU A 107 -2.00 1.03 12.02
CA LEU A 107 -1.00 0.28 11.26
C LEU A 107 -0.13 -0.60 12.16
N VAL A 108 0.21 -0.15 13.36
CA VAL A 108 1.13 -0.84 14.28
C VAL A 108 0.43 -1.48 15.48
N ALA A 109 -0.83 -1.14 15.72
CA ALA A 109 -1.61 -1.69 16.81
C ALA A 109 -1.91 -3.19 16.63
N GLU A 110 -2.02 -3.93 17.73
CA GLU A 110 -2.36 -5.35 17.78
C GLU A 110 -3.48 -5.62 18.80
N GLY A 111 -4.07 -6.82 18.73
CA GLY A 111 -5.09 -7.29 19.65
C GLY A 111 -6.31 -6.35 19.73
N GLU A 112 -6.83 -6.16 20.93
CA GLU A 112 -8.01 -5.32 21.19
C GLU A 112 -7.79 -3.84 20.80
N ALA A 113 -6.58 -3.31 21.00
CA ALA A 113 -6.27 -1.93 20.62
C ALA A 113 -6.41 -1.73 19.10
N TRP A 114 -5.97 -2.71 18.31
CA TRP A 114 -6.18 -2.69 16.87
C TRP A 114 -7.66 -2.80 16.50
N GLN A 115 -8.40 -3.73 17.13
CA GLN A 115 -9.82 -3.91 16.85
C GLN A 115 -10.61 -2.63 17.10
N ARG A 116 -10.41 -1.98 18.24
CA ARG A 116 -11.04 -0.69 18.57
C ARG A 116 -10.73 0.38 17.53
N LYS A 117 -9.44 0.57 17.22
CA LYS A 117 -9.02 1.55 16.20
C LYS A 117 -9.61 1.23 14.82
N ARG A 118 -9.55 -0.03 14.40
CA ARG A 118 -10.08 -0.48 13.11
C ARG A 118 -11.58 -0.23 12.99
N MET A 119 -12.35 -0.55 14.02
CA MET A 119 -13.80 -0.33 14.05
C MET A 119 -14.15 1.16 13.97
N ALA A 120 -13.47 2.00 14.74
CA ALA A 120 -13.72 3.43 14.75
C ALA A 120 -13.32 4.12 13.44
N LEU A 121 -12.23 3.68 12.80
CA LEU A 121 -11.74 4.28 11.55
C LEU A 121 -12.46 3.74 10.31
N HIS A 122 -13.01 2.53 10.34
CA HIS A 122 -13.61 1.91 9.16
C HIS A 122 -14.72 2.73 8.50
N PRO A 123 -15.66 3.35 9.21
CA PRO A 123 -16.66 4.22 8.61
C PRO A 123 -16.06 5.41 7.86
N GLU A 124 -14.96 6.00 8.39
CA GLU A 124 -14.30 7.19 7.84
C GLU A 124 -13.52 6.90 6.54
N PHE A 125 -13.25 5.63 6.26
CA PHE A 125 -12.62 5.14 5.02
C PHE A 125 -13.55 4.26 4.18
N SER A 126 -14.85 4.27 4.48
CA SER A 126 -15.86 3.55 3.67
C SER A 126 -15.94 4.12 2.27
N ARG A 127 -16.59 3.39 1.35
CA ARG A 127 -16.84 3.89 -0.02
C ARG A 127 -17.62 5.21 0.00
N GLN A 128 -18.63 5.33 0.86
CA GLN A 128 -19.40 6.56 1.00
C GLN A 128 -18.53 7.73 1.46
N ALA A 129 -17.66 7.48 2.45
CA ALA A 129 -16.71 8.48 2.93
C ALA A 129 -15.70 8.88 1.83
N ALA A 130 -15.19 7.92 1.04
CA ALA A 130 -14.32 8.22 -0.10
C ALA A 130 -15.03 9.06 -1.16
N HIS A 131 -16.29 8.76 -1.46
CA HIS A 131 -17.09 9.51 -2.41
C HIS A 131 -17.42 10.93 -1.95
N SER A 132 -17.53 11.20 -0.65
CA SER A 132 -17.74 12.56 -0.15
C SER A 132 -16.57 13.51 -0.40
N PHE A 133 -15.35 12.98 -0.62
CA PHE A 133 -14.18 13.78 -0.97
C PHE A 133 -14.08 14.11 -2.46
N VAL A 134 -14.88 13.46 -3.34
CA VAL A 134 -14.77 13.63 -4.81
C VAL A 134 -14.79 15.09 -5.24
N PRO A 135 -15.69 15.98 -4.77
CA PRO A 135 -15.70 17.38 -5.20
C PRO A 135 -14.38 18.11 -4.89
N ALA A 136 -13.83 17.91 -3.69
CA ALA A 136 -12.56 18.53 -3.29
C ALA A 136 -11.38 17.95 -4.07
N LEU A 137 -11.36 16.64 -4.29
CA LEU A 137 -10.31 15.96 -5.06
C LEU A 137 -10.31 16.39 -6.52
N THR A 138 -11.48 16.51 -7.15
CA THR A 138 -11.59 16.98 -8.55
C THR A 138 -11.11 18.40 -8.70
N GLU A 139 -11.41 19.30 -7.77
CA GLU A 139 -10.91 20.68 -7.79
C GLU A 139 -9.39 20.74 -7.69
N ILE A 140 -8.78 19.95 -6.82
CA ILE A 140 -7.31 19.89 -6.69
C ILE A 140 -6.69 19.36 -7.99
N MET A 141 -7.23 18.29 -8.55
CA MET A 141 -6.75 17.69 -9.81
C MET A 141 -6.92 18.66 -10.98
N ASP A 142 -8.02 19.40 -11.02
CA ASP A 142 -8.29 20.39 -12.04
C ASP A 142 -7.20 21.48 -12.07
N ARG A 143 -6.89 22.07 -10.92
CA ARG A 143 -5.81 23.04 -10.76
C ARG A 143 -4.44 22.46 -11.11
N ALA A 144 -4.16 21.24 -10.66
CA ALA A 144 -2.88 20.59 -10.92
C ALA A 144 -2.68 20.36 -12.43
N TYR A 145 -3.65 19.75 -13.11
CA TYR A 145 -3.57 19.47 -14.54
C TYR A 145 -3.61 20.73 -15.41
N ALA A 146 -4.29 21.80 -14.98
CA ALA A 146 -4.26 23.10 -15.65
C ALA A 146 -2.85 23.72 -15.65
N ALA A 147 -2.04 23.42 -14.64
CA ALA A 147 -0.65 23.89 -14.54
C ALA A 147 0.35 23.05 -15.36
N TRP A 148 -0.06 21.88 -15.89
CA TRP A 148 0.81 21.06 -16.71
C TRP A 148 1.01 21.66 -18.11
N PRO A 149 2.16 21.42 -18.77
CA PRO A 149 2.44 22.00 -20.09
C PRO A 149 1.49 21.42 -21.15
N GLN A 150 1.29 22.20 -22.24
CA GLN A 150 0.49 21.73 -23.38
C GLN A 150 1.16 20.56 -24.10
N THR A 151 2.50 20.61 -24.19
CA THR A 151 3.33 19.57 -24.80
C THR A 151 4.69 19.58 -24.13
N ASP A 152 5.20 18.39 -23.81
CA ASP A 152 6.56 18.19 -23.32
C ASP A 152 7.02 16.79 -23.76
N ALA A 153 8.13 16.72 -24.47
CA ALA A 153 8.68 15.46 -24.98
C ALA A 153 9.33 14.61 -23.87
N ASN A 154 9.54 15.17 -22.67
CA ASN A 154 10.27 14.51 -21.58
C ASN A 154 9.74 14.95 -20.20
N TRP A 155 8.40 14.93 -20.04
CA TRP A 155 7.70 15.36 -18.83
C TRP A 155 8.00 14.45 -17.64
N PRO A 156 8.37 14.98 -16.45
CA PRO A 156 8.70 14.20 -15.27
C PRO A 156 7.43 13.64 -14.59
N ILE A 157 6.81 12.66 -15.22
CA ILE A 157 5.48 12.14 -14.83
C ILE A 157 5.46 11.60 -13.41
N GLU A 158 6.51 10.91 -12.95
CA GLU A 158 6.61 10.40 -11.58
C GLU A 158 6.59 11.55 -10.55
N GLN A 159 7.39 12.61 -10.81
CA GLN A 159 7.40 13.77 -9.94
C GLN A 159 6.05 14.50 -9.94
N ALA A 160 5.41 14.60 -11.11
CA ALA A 160 4.11 15.23 -11.24
C ALA A 160 3.02 14.48 -10.44
N PHE A 161 2.99 13.14 -10.50
CA PHE A 161 2.07 12.35 -9.69
C PHE A 161 2.42 12.33 -8.19
N THR A 162 3.70 12.40 -7.85
CA THR A 162 4.11 12.52 -6.45
C THR A 162 3.60 13.83 -5.84
N SER A 163 3.75 14.94 -6.56
CA SER A 163 3.23 16.24 -6.13
C SER A 163 1.70 16.26 -6.08
N LEU A 164 1.03 15.70 -7.10
CA LEU A 164 -0.43 15.56 -7.10
C LEU A 164 -0.94 14.76 -5.90
N ALA A 165 -0.37 13.58 -5.65
CA ALA A 165 -0.77 12.74 -4.51
C ALA A 165 -0.54 13.45 -3.16
N MET A 166 0.50 14.30 -3.05
CA MET A 166 0.71 15.13 -1.87
C MET A 166 -0.39 16.18 -1.70
N GLU A 167 -0.78 16.86 -2.78
CA GLU A 167 -1.86 17.85 -2.74
C GLU A 167 -3.21 17.19 -2.38
N LEU A 168 -3.48 15.99 -2.92
CA LEU A 168 -4.71 15.25 -2.63
C LEU A 168 -4.79 14.84 -1.17
N ILE A 169 -3.72 14.25 -0.61
CA ILE A 169 -3.74 13.82 0.79
C ILE A 169 -3.84 15.01 1.77
N VAL A 170 -3.21 16.14 1.44
CA VAL A 170 -3.32 17.38 2.21
C VAL A 170 -4.73 17.94 2.17
N GLY A 171 -5.31 18.05 0.97
CA GLY A 171 -6.68 18.54 0.79
C GLY A 171 -7.71 17.67 1.52
N MET A 172 -7.58 16.35 1.41
CA MET A 172 -8.45 15.41 2.12
C MET A 172 -8.24 15.45 3.64
N ALA A 173 -6.99 15.55 4.10
CA ALA A 173 -6.71 15.49 5.54
C ALA A 173 -7.06 16.79 6.26
N PHE A 174 -6.91 17.95 5.62
CA PHE A 174 -7.00 19.24 6.29
C PHE A 174 -7.94 20.24 5.63
N SER A 175 -8.50 19.98 4.47
CA SER A 175 -9.32 20.90 3.64
C SER A 175 -8.65 22.22 3.30
N ASP A 176 -7.44 22.45 3.75
CA ASP A 176 -6.65 23.66 3.51
C ASP A 176 -5.60 23.36 2.46
N GLY A 177 -5.38 24.33 1.58
CA GLY A 177 -4.24 24.28 0.66
C GLY A 177 -2.91 24.29 1.40
N MET A 178 -1.86 23.86 0.71
CA MET A 178 -0.48 23.95 1.19
C MET A 178 0.30 24.86 0.23
N GLU A 179 1.12 25.74 0.79
CA GLU A 179 2.05 26.52 -0.03
C GLU A 179 3.05 25.59 -0.73
N ARG A 180 3.48 25.94 -1.95
CA ARG A 180 4.37 25.11 -2.77
C ARG A 180 5.65 24.70 -2.03
N ASP A 181 6.21 25.60 -1.24
CA ASP A 181 7.44 25.35 -0.48
C ASP A 181 7.19 24.42 0.72
N GLU A 182 6.04 24.52 1.34
CA GLU A 182 5.61 23.63 2.41
C GLU A 182 5.36 22.20 1.85
N ALA A 183 4.67 22.09 0.72
CA ALA A 183 4.40 20.83 0.04
C ALA A 183 5.72 20.12 -0.33
N ARG A 184 6.67 20.82 -0.95
CA ARG A 184 7.99 20.27 -1.29
C ARG A 184 8.75 19.77 -0.05
N ARG A 185 8.77 20.55 1.03
CA ARG A 185 9.43 20.15 2.27
C ARG A 185 8.78 18.93 2.88
N THR A 186 7.46 18.87 2.87
CA THR A 186 6.70 17.71 3.40
C THR A 186 6.95 16.46 2.56
N GLU A 187 6.95 16.57 1.23
CA GLU A 187 7.31 15.47 0.33
C GLU A 187 8.74 14.96 0.58
N GLN A 188 9.71 15.85 0.73
CA GLN A 188 11.09 15.48 1.06
C GLN A 188 11.18 14.78 2.41
N ALA A 189 10.43 15.24 3.42
CA ALA A 189 10.36 14.59 4.72
C ALA A 189 9.76 13.19 4.64
N CYS A 190 8.66 13.00 3.91
CA CYS A 190 8.06 11.70 3.67
C CYS A 190 9.04 10.74 2.98
N ARG A 191 9.70 11.18 1.89
CA ARG A 191 10.71 10.38 1.19
C ARG A 191 11.87 9.98 2.10
N ALA A 192 12.39 10.89 2.92
CA ALA A 192 13.48 10.60 3.85
C ALA A 192 13.06 9.57 4.90
N LEU A 193 11.84 9.65 5.43
CA LEU A 193 11.30 8.68 6.38
C LEU A 193 11.14 7.30 5.75
N MET A 194 10.61 7.21 4.53
CA MET A 194 10.41 5.96 3.81
C MET A 194 11.74 5.28 3.46
N ALA A 195 12.72 6.04 2.95
CA ALA A 195 14.06 5.52 2.66
C ALA A 195 14.76 5.00 3.92
N GLN A 196 14.58 5.68 5.05
CA GLN A 196 15.12 5.24 6.32
C GLN A 196 14.45 3.96 6.84
N ALA A 197 13.13 3.84 6.67
CA ALA A 197 12.41 2.63 7.03
C ALA A 197 12.87 1.44 6.20
N ASP A 198 13.03 1.62 4.90
CA ASP A 198 13.53 0.58 4.00
C ASP A 198 14.90 0.07 4.45
N ALA A 199 15.85 0.97 4.70
CA ALA A 199 17.15 0.60 5.23
C ALA A 199 17.05 -0.12 6.59
N GLU A 200 16.16 0.34 7.48
CA GLU A 200 16.01 -0.22 8.83
C GLU A 200 15.39 -1.62 8.84
N PHE A 201 14.54 -1.98 7.86
CA PHE A 201 13.96 -3.34 7.77
C PHE A 201 15.01 -4.45 7.66
N TYR A 202 16.13 -4.19 6.99
CA TYR A 202 17.19 -5.17 6.76
C TYR A 202 18.25 -5.20 7.88
N HIS A 203 18.16 -4.29 8.86
CA HIS A 203 19.04 -4.34 10.03
C HIS A 203 18.43 -5.19 11.16
N PRO A 204 19.22 -6.00 11.87
CA PRO A 204 18.73 -6.83 12.97
C PRO A 204 18.24 -6.01 14.18
N TRP A 205 18.68 -4.79 14.31
CA TRP A 205 18.28 -3.84 15.37
C TRP A 205 18.03 -2.45 14.82
N SER A 206 17.27 -1.65 15.57
CA SER A 206 17.09 -0.23 15.29
C SER A 206 18.16 0.60 15.98
N TRP A 207 18.81 1.46 15.22
CA TRP A 207 19.79 2.38 15.79
C TRP A 207 19.11 3.40 16.71
N PRO A 208 19.75 3.76 17.86
CA PRO A 208 19.26 4.81 18.74
C PRO A 208 19.11 6.14 17.99
N ASP A 209 18.07 6.92 18.35
CA ASP A 209 17.74 8.16 17.66
C ASP A 209 18.81 9.25 17.78
N TRP A 210 19.62 9.22 18.84
CA TRP A 210 20.68 10.20 19.06
C TRP A 210 21.89 10.04 18.12
N MET A 211 22.01 8.91 17.42
CA MET A 211 23.12 8.67 16.50
C MET A 211 23.17 9.73 15.38
N PRO A 212 24.38 10.19 14.98
CA PRO A 212 24.53 11.27 13.99
C PRO A 212 23.84 10.99 12.66
N TRP A 213 23.90 9.75 12.16
CA TRP A 213 23.28 9.35 10.89
C TRP A 213 21.75 9.28 10.95
N GLN A 214 21.15 9.35 12.14
CA GLN A 214 19.70 9.47 12.32
C GLN A 214 19.21 10.93 12.24
N ARG A 215 20.12 11.90 12.04
CA ARG A 215 19.76 13.33 12.01
C ARG A 215 18.72 13.66 10.93
N ALA A 216 18.91 13.15 9.71
CA ALA A 216 17.99 13.38 8.61
C ALA A 216 16.58 12.85 8.94
N ARG A 217 16.47 11.64 9.51
CA ARG A 217 15.20 11.07 9.97
C ARG A 217 14.55 11.92 11.05
N ARG A 218 15.32 12.34 12.08
CA ARG A 218 14.77 13.20 13.15
C ARG A 218 14.26 14.53 12.61
N GLN A 219 14.96 15.14 11.69
CA GLN A 219 14.53 16.38 11.04
C GLN A 219 13.24 16.19 10.24
N ALA A 220 13.19 15.14 9.41
CA ALA A 220 12.00 14.80 8.64
C ALA A 220 10.80 14.49 9.55
N GLN A 221 11.03 13.72 10.64
CA GLN A 221 10.01 13.42 11.62
C GLN A 221 9.48 14.69 12.30
N ALA A 222 10.38 15.55 12.78
CA ALA A 222 10.01 16.79 13.44
C ALA A 222 9.24 17.73 12.51
N GLN A 223 9.60 17.80 11.23
CA GLN A 223 8.92 18.60 10.23
C GLN A 223 7.48 18.14 10.00
N LEU A 224 7.27 16.82 9.84
CA LEU A 224 5.94 16.25 9.68
C LEU A 224 5.09 16.43 10.95
N ASP A 225 5.70 16.21 12.14
CA ASP A 225 5.03 16.41 13.42
C ASP A 225 4.60 17.87 13.63
N GLN A 226 5.46 18.84 13.28
CA GLN A 226 5.13 20.26 13.35
C GLN A 226 4.00 20.66 12.39
N LEU A 227 3.97 20.11 11.17
CA LEU A 227 2.87 20.32 10.24
C LEU A 227 1.55 19.86 10.85
N ILE A 228 1.51 18.60 11.29
CA ILE A 228 0.29 17.99 11.84
C ILE A 228 -0.17 18.73 13.12
N GLU A 229 0.77 19.06 14.01
CA GLU A 229 0.47 19.81 15.24
C GLU A 229 -0.13 21.18 14.95
N ARG A 230 0.44 21.93 14.04
CA ARG A 230 -0.07 23.25 13.66
C ARG A 230 -1.50 23.14 13.11
N ARG A 231 -1.77 22.19 12.19
CA ARG A 231 -3.11 21.96 11.64
C ARG A 231 -4.10 21.51 12.71
N LEU A 232 -3.66 20.66 13.64
CA LEU A 232 -4.46 20.22 14.78
C LEU A 232 -4.86 21.37 15.69
N LEU A 233 -3.91 22.23 16.08
CA LEU A 233 -4.17 23.38 16.94
C LEU A 233 -5.10 24.40 16.25
N GLN A 234 -4.88 24.67 14.96
CA GLN A 234 -5.78 25.51 14.17
C GLN A 234 -7.20 24.96 14.16
N ARG A 235 -7.38 23.64 13.95
CA ARG A 235 -8.69 23.00 13.93
C ARG A 235 -9.37 22.99 15.31
N LEU A 236 -8.62 22.80 16.38
CA LEU A 236 -9.14 22.85 17.75
C LEU A 236 -9.63 24.26 18.13
N ALA A 237 -8.98 25.31 17.61
CA ALA A 237 -9.41 26.69 17.82
C ALA A 237 -10.68 27.06 17.04
N MET A 238 -11.09 26.27 16.04
CA MET A 238 -12.33 26.52 15.28
C MET A 238 -13.55 26.03 16.04
N PRO A 239 -14.68 26.81 16.06
CA PRO A 239 -15.96 26.33 16.54
C PRO A 239 -16.39 25.05 15.82
N LEU A 240 -17.01 24.10 16.51
CA LEU A 240 -17.40 22.80 15.94
C LEU A 240 -18.26 22.95 14.67
N ALA A 241 -19.17 23.91 14.63
CA ALA A 241 -20.05 24.17 13.48
C ALA A 241 -19.29 24.65 12.22
N ASN A 242 -18.08 25.21 12.39
CA ASN A 242 -17.29 25.78 11.30
C ASN A 242 -16.18 24.85 10.82
N ARG A 243 -16.03 23.67 11.45
CA ARG A 243 -15.01 22.69 11.04
C ARG A 243 -15.40 22.03 9.72
N PRO A 244 -14.51 22.02 8.71
CA PRO A 244 -14.76 21.31 7.47
C PRO A 244 -14.87 19.79 7.70
N ASP A 245 -15.55 19.08 6.81
CA ASP A 245 -15.67 17.62 6.88
C ASP A 245 -14.49 16.93 6.22
N ASP A 246 -13.32 17.04 6.84
CA ASP A 246 -12.08 16.38 6.45
C ASP A 246 -11.65 15.31 7.46
N LEU A 247 -10.58 14.56 7.10
CA LEU A 247 -10.10 13.48 7.96
C LEU A 247 -9.73 13.96 9.37
N LEU A 248 -9.07 15.11 9.51
CA LEU A 248 -8.71 15.65 10.84
C LEU A 248 -9.94 15.94 11.68
N SER A 249 -10.95 16.57 11.10
CA SER A 249 -12.22 16.84 11.81
C SER A 249 -12.94 15.55 12.20
N ARG A 250 -12.92 14.53 11.32
CA ARG A 250 -13.48 13.21 11.59
C ARG A 250 -12.76 12.52 12.75
N LEU A 251 -11.43 12.54 12.77
CA LEU A 251 -10.63 12.00 13.88
C LEU A 251 -10.84 12.78 15.19
N LEU A 252 -11.03 14.10 15.11
CA LEU A 252 -11.37 14.90 16.27
C LEU A 252 -12.77 14.61 16.83
N ARG A 253 -13.74 14.19 16.00
CA ARG A 253 -15.02 13.68 16.51
C ARG A 253 -14.81 12.43 17.37
N LEU A 254 -14.01 11.47 16.91
CA LEU A 254 -13.66 10.29 17.71
C LEU A 254 -12.98 10.66 19.04
N HIS A 255 -12.11 11.69 19.04
CA HIS A 255 -11.51 12.21 20.25
C HIS A 255 -12.55 12.80 21.20
N ASN A 256 -13.48 13.60 20.69
CA ASN A 256 -14.52 14.22 21.52
C ASN A 256 -15.49 13.20 22.14
N ASP A 257 -15.78 12.11 21.39
CA ASP A 257 -16.69 11.05 21.83
C ASP A 257 -16.04 10.11 22.86
N ASP A 258 -14.73 9.85 22.76
CA ASP A 258 -14.01 8.93 23.63
C ASP A 258 -12.53 9.33 23.79
N GLN A 259 -12.25 10.29 24.64
CA GLN A 259 -10.89 10.81 24.89
C GLN A 259 -9.93 9.75 25.46
N ALA A 260 -10.44 8.77 26.21
CA ALA A 260 -9.63 7.75 26.84
C ALA A 260 -9.00 6.80 25.78
N ASN A 261 -9.79 6.38 24.79
CA ASN A 261 -9.33 5.50 23.72
C ASN A 261 -8.78 6.29 22.52
N TRP A 262 -9.16 7.56 22.34
CA TRP A 262 -8.75 8.46 21.28
C TRP A 262 -8.09 9.75 21.79
N PRO A 263 -6.98 9.68 22.55
CA PRO A 263 -6.26 10.90 22.94
C PRO A 263 -5.75 11.64 21.71
N LEU A 264 -5.42 12.93 21.84
CA LEU A 264 -4.87 13.73 20.72
C LEU A 264 -3.60 13.11 20.11
N SER A 265 -2.83 12.36 20.88
CA SER A 265 -1.69 11.59 20.37
C SER A 265 -2.09 10.50 19.37
N ALA A 266 -3.27 9.88 19.56
CA ALA A 266 -3.82 8.91 18.59
C ALA A 266 -4.29 9.63 17.32
N VAL A 267 -4.97 10.78 17.45
CA VAL A 267 -5.35 11.62 16.28
C VAL A 267 -4.12 11.98 15.46
N ARG A 268 -3.04 12.46 16.09
CA ARG A 268 -1.76 12.75 15.40
C ARG A 268 -1.18 11.53 14.69
N ALA A 269 -1.18 10.38 15.34
CA ALA A 269 -0.65 9.14 14.78
C ALA A 269 -1.44 8.67 13.55
N GLU A 270 -2.78 8.76 13.58
CA GLU A 270 -3.62 8.38 12.44
C GLU A 270 -3.48 9.38 11.28
N CYS A 271 -3.42 10.70 11.54
CA CYS A 271 -3.11 11.69 10.52
C CYS A 271 -1.76 11.41 9.84
N LYS A 272 -0.71 11.16 10.64
CA LYS A 272 0.61 10.82 10.12
C LYS A 272 0.59 9.56 9.26
N THR A 273 -0.18 8.55 9.69
CA THR A 273 -0.34 7.31 8.96
C THR A 273 -1.04 7.53 7.62
N ALA A 274 -2.10 8.33 7.57
CA ALA A 274 -2.77 8.68 6.33
C ALA A 274 -1.82 9.37 5.36
N PHE A 275 -1.01 10.32 5.82
CA PHE A 275 0.00 11.00 5.01
C PHE A 275 1.02 10.05 4.41
N LEU A 276 1.69 9.26 5.25
CA LEU A 276 2.78 8.41 4.81
C LEU A 276 2.28 7.24 3.95
N ALA A 277 1.12 6.65 4.28
CA ALA A 277 0.59 5.51 3.55
C ALA A 277 -0.17 5.91 2.28
N GLY A 278 -0.88 7.05 2.28
CA GLY A 278 -1.73 7.48 1.16
C GLY A 278 -0.96 8.11 0.02
N HIS A 279 0.02 8.96 0.34
CA HIS A 279 0.77 9.72 -0.66
C HIS A 279 1.56 8.83 -1.64
N GLU A 280 2.43 7.98 -1.12
CA GLU A 280 3.43 7.29 -1.93
C GLU A 280 2.84 6.12 -2.73
N THR A 281 1.87 5.41 -2.17
CA THR A 281 1.25 4.26 -2.84
C THR A 281 0.40 4.66 -4.03
N VAL A 282 -0.36 5.74 -3.91
CA VAL A 282 -1.16 6.32 -5.02
C VAL A 282 -0.24 6.87 -6.10
N ALA A 283 0.77 7.66 -5.73
CA ALA A 283 1.76 8.19 -6.67
C ALA A 283 2.46 7.09 -7.46
N SER A 284 2.92 6.04 -6.80
CA SER A 284 3.56 4.88 -7.43
C SER A 284 2.61 4.18 -8.41
N THR A 285 1.37 3.90 -8.00
CA THR A 285 0.39 3.23 -8.87
C THR A 285 0.07 4.06 -10.11
N LEU A 286 -0.16 5.38 -9.96
CA LEU A 286 -0.41 6.29 -11.08
C LEU A 286 0.81 6.40 -12.02
N THR A 287 2.02 6.37 -11.47
CA THR A 287 3.25 6.37 -12.26
C THR A 287 3.36 5.13 -13.15
N TRP A 288 3.12 3.94 -12.59
CA TRP A 288 3.12 2.70 -13.34
C TRP A 288 1.94 2.60 -14.31
N TRP A 289 0.78 3.15 -13.93
CA TRP A 289 -0.36 3.23 -14.82
C TRP A 289 -0.06 4.12 -16.03
N ALA A 290 0.56 5.28 -15.83
CA ALA A 290 0.95 6.14 -16.94
C ALA A 290 1.96 5.46 -17.88
N TRP A 291 2.92 4.71 -17.33
CA TRP A 291 3.81 3.86 -18.12
C TRP A 291 3.04 2.84 -18.95
N CYS A 292 2.10 2.12 -18.34
CA CYS A 292 1.27 1.15 -19.04
C CYS A 292 0.46 1.80 -20.16
N MET A 293 -0.16 2.94 -19.91
CA MET A 293 -0.92 3.69 -20.93
C MET A 293 -0.04 4.18 -22.07
N ALA A 294 1.12 4.76 -21.76
CA ALA A 294 2.07 5.25 -22.76
C ALA A 294 2.63 4.12 -23.64
N SER A 295 2.83 2.93 -23.05
CA SER A 295 3.37 1.77 -23.74
C SER A 295 2.32 0.96 -24.53
N HIS A 296 1.01 1.22 -24.29
CA HIS A 296 -0.10 0.53 -24.95
C HIS A 296 -1.11 1.54 -25.50
N PRO A 297 -0.81 2.19 -26.63
CA PRO A 297 -1.64 3.25 -27.20
C PRO A 297 -3.11 2.83 -27.43
N ASP A 298 -3.36 1.58 -27.85
CA ASP A 298 -4.72 1.07 -28.07
C ASP A 298 -5.54 1.03 -26.77
N ALA A 299 -4.91 0.60 -25.67
CA ALA A 299 -5.54 0.60 -24.34
C ALA A 299 -5.80 2.05 -23.85
N GLN A 300 -4.86 2.96 -24.10
CA GLN A 300 -5.03 4.37 -23.79
C GLN A 300 -6.19 4.98 -24.59
N HIS A 301 -6.28 4.70 -25.89
CA HIS A 301 -7.36 5.19 -26.75
C HIS A 301 -8.72 4.63 -26.31
N ALA A 302 -8.81 3.35 -25.99
CA ALA A 302 -10.03 2.70 -25.51
C ALA A 302 -10.50 3.31 -24.16
N ALA A 303 -9.57 3.45 -23.21
CA ALA A 303 -9.89 4.07 -21.92
C ALA A 303 -10.31 5.54 -22.06
N ARG A 304 -9.64 6.30 -22.95
CA ARG A 304 -10.02 7.69 -23.25
C ARG A 304 -11.40 7.76 -23.89
N ALA A 305 -11.70 6.90 -24.86
CA ALA A 305 -13.01 6.86 -25.52
C ALA A 305 -14.13 6.65 -24.50
N GLU A 306 -13.97 5.68 -23.59
CA GLU A 306 -14.92 5.45 -22.48
C GLU A 306 -15.09 6.69 -21.60
N VAL A 307 -13.97 7.33 -21.22
CA VAL A 307 -13.99 8.53 -20.37
C VAL A 307 -14.72 9.68 -21.05
N VAL A 308 -14.43 9.97 -22.33
CA VAL A 308 -15.07 11.05 -23.09
C VAL A 308 -16.54 10.75 -23.35
N GLU A 309 -16.89 9.51 -23.68
CA GLU A 309 -18.29 9.10 -23.88
C GLU A 309 -19.12 9.22 -22.60
N THR A 310 -18.52 8.86 -21.44
CA THR A 310 -19.24 8.83 -20.16
C THR A 310 -19.34 10.19 -19.52
N LEU A 311 -18.28 11.02 -19.58
CA LEU A 311 -18.13 12.24 -18.80
C LEU A 311 -18.16 13.52 -19.66
N GLY A 312 -17.87 13.42 -20.97
CA GLY A 312 -17.56 14.59 -21.79
C GLY A 312 -16.34 15.35 -21.25
N ASP A 313 -16.47 16.69 -21.15
CA ASP A 313 -15.43 17.57 -20.61
C ASP A 313 -15.64 17.89 -19.12
N ALA A 314 -16.71 17.38 -18.50
CA ALA A 314 -17.02 17.65 -17.11
C ALA A 314 -16.11 16.84 -16.16
N PRO A 315 -15.72 17.38 -14.99
CA PRO A 315 -15.06 16.60 -13.97
C PRO A 315 -15.96 15.45 -13.49
N PRO A 316 -15.41 14.25 -13.22
CA PRO A 316 -16.20 13.10 -12.80
C PRO A 316 -16.93 13.34 -11.48
N ALA A 317 -18.21 12.98 -11.42
CA ALA A 317 -18.95 12.85 -10.18
C ALA A 317 -18.75 11.45 -9.57
N ALA A 318 -18.95 11.32 -8.24
CA ALA A 318 -18.80 10.05 -7.54
C ALA A 318 -19.68 8.93 -8.10
N SER A 319 -20.91 9.27 -8.57
CA SER A 319 -21.86 8.34 -9.17
C SER A 319 -21.43 7.79 -10.52
N GLU A 320 -20.53 8.47 -11.23
CA GLU A 320 -20.07 8.11 -12.57
C GLU A 320 -18.85 7.17 -12.56
N LEU A 321 -18.06 7.18 -11.47
CA LEU A 321 -16.84 6.38 -11.37
C LEU A 321 -17.05 4.87 -11.62
N PRO A 322 -18.16 4.24 -11.19
CA PRO A 322 -18.42 2.82 -11.51
C PRO A 322 -18.71 2.56 -13.01
N ALA A 323 -19.10 3.58 -13.77
CA ALA A 323 -19.35 3.45 -15.21
C ALA A 323 -18.05 3.38 -16.03
N LEU A 324 -16.93 3.92 -15.51
CA LEU A 324 -15.61 3.89 -16.13
C LEU A 324 -14.97 2.50 -15.99
N ARG A 325 -15.58 1.51 -16.62
CA ARG A 325 -15.25 0.08 -16.43
C ARG A 325 -13.88 -0.27 -16.97
N TYR A 326 -13.60 0.11 -18.21
CA TYR A 326 -12.34 -0.21 -18.85
C TYR A 326 -11.17 0.55 -18.20
N LEU A 327 -11.37 1.83 -17.85
CA LEU A 327 -10.40 2.59 -17.07
C LEU A 327 -10.05 1.88 -15.74
N ASN A 328 -11.06 1.41 -15.01
CA ASN A 328 -10.85 0.66 -13.78
C ASN A 328 -10.12 -0.67 -14.02
N GLN A 329 -10.37 -1.36 -15.13
CA GLN A 329 -9.61 -2.55 -15.52
C GLN A 329 -8.14 -2.23 -15.79
N THR A 330 -7.84 -1.08 -16.43
CA THR A 330 -6.44 -0.66 -16.65
C THR A 330 -5.70 -0.40 -15.33
N LEU A 331 -6.36 0.20 -14.34
CA LEU A 331 -5.81 0.42 -13.01
C LEU A 331 -5.59 -0.91 -12.26
N GLN A 332 -6.55 -1.83 -12.34
CA GLN A 332 -6.42 -3.16 -11.71
C GLN A 332 -5.28 -3.97 -12.33
N GLU A 333 -5.14 -3.96 -13.65
CA GLU A 333 -4.06 -4.66 -14.35
C GLU A 333 -2.69 -4.01 -14.03
N THR A 334 -2.64 -2.69 -13.88
CA THR A 334 -1.43 -2.00 -13.41
C THR A 334 -1.06 -2.45 -12.00
N MET A 335 -2.00 -2.49 -11.06
CA MET A 335 -1.75 -2.95 -9.70
C MET A 335 -1.38 -4.44 -9.62
N ARG A 336 -1.82 -5.25 -10.58
CA ARG A 336 -1.38 -6.63 -10.72
C ARG A 336 0.09 -6.70 -11.15
N LEU A 337 0.46 -5.97 -12.21
CA LEU A 337 1.83 -5.97 -12.74
C LEU A 337 2.82 -5.29 -11.81
N TYR A 338 2.42 -4.18 -11.22
CA TYR A 338 3.24 -3.31 -10.38
C TYR A 338 2.52 -2.97 -9.06
N PRO A 339 2.30 -3.96 -8.18
CA PRO A 339 1.66 -3.68 -6.90
C PRO A 339 2.53 -2.73 -6.07
N ALA A 340 1.94 -1.65 -5.55
CA ALA A 340 2.68 -0.68 -4.74
C ALA A 340 3.34 -1.33 -3.51
N ALA A 341 2.70 -2.37 -2.94
CA ALA A 341 3.25 -3.20 -1.88
C ALA A 341 3.41 -4.66 -2.39
N PRO A 342 4.53 -5.00 -3.05
CA PRO A 342 4.72 -6.32 -3.69
C PRO A 342 4.87 -7.46 -2.69
N VAL A 343 5.17 -7.14 -1.43
CA VAL A 343 5.22 -8.09 -0.31
C VAL A 343 4.40 -7.52 0.84
N LEU A 344 3.43 -8.28 1.35
CA LEU A 344 2.65 -7.84 2.49
C LEU A 344 3.50 -7.82 3.77
N ILE A 345 3.13 -6.97 4.73
CA ILE A 345 3.76 -6.99 6.06
C ILE A 345 3.65 -8.41 6.62
N SER A 346 4.78 -8.99 6.98
CA SER A 346 4.88 -10.36 7.48
C SER A 346 4.01 -10.61 8.71
N ARG A 347 3.56 -11.86 8.86
CA ARG A 347 2.72 -12.32 9.97
C ARG A 347 3.47 -13.32 10.83
N ARG A 348 3.39 -13.16 12.15
CA ARG A 348 3.90 -14.15 13.09
C ARG A 348 2.76 -15.00 13.63
N ALA A 349 2.98 -16.31 13.68
CA ALA A 349 2.08 -17.24 14.34
C ALA A 349 2.16 -17.08 15.87
N SER A 350 1.06 -16.71 16.51
CA SER A 350 0.94 -16.70 17.98
C SER A 350 0.61 -18.07 18.56
N CYS A 351 0.00 -18.93 17.74
CA CYS A 351 -0.36 -20.33 18.02
C CYS A 351 0.06 -21.20 16.82
N PRO A 352 0.07 -22.53 16.94
CA PRO A 352 0.30 -23.41 15.78
C PRO A 352 -0.71 -23.12 14.65
N VAL A 353 -0.20 -22.99 13.41
CA VAL A 353 -0.96 -22.70 12.21
C VAL A 353 -0.92 -23.90 11.28
N THR A 354 -2.09 -24.37 10.83
CA THR A 354 -2.20 -25.34 9.73
C THR A 354 -2.47 -24.55 8.44
N LEU A 355 -1.71 -24.87 7.38
CA LEU A 355 -1.81 -24.23 6.07
C LEU A 355 -1.67 -25.32 5.00
N GLY A 356 -2.76 -25.65 4.31
CA GLY A 356 -2.81 -26.82 3.45
C GLY A 356 -2.48 -28.09 4.26
N HIS A 357 -1.49 -28.86 3.82
CA HIS A 357 -1.01 -30.05 4.52
C HIS A 357 0.13 -29.79 5.53
N TRP A 358 0.58 -28.53 5.64
CA TRP A 358 1.64 -28.14 6.55
C TRP A 358 1.11 -27.71 7.91
N ARG A 359 1.86 -28.03 8.97
CA ARG A 359 1.61 -27.52 10.32
C ARG A 359 2.84 -26.82 10.84
N PHE A 360 2.69 -25.53 11.12
CA PHE A 360 3.76 -24.65 11.59
C PHE A 360 3.62 -24.38 13.08
N PRO A 361 4.72 -24.38 13.86
CA PRO A 361 4.69 -24.06 15.28
C PRO A 361 4.41 -22.58 15.50
N ALA A 362 4.02 -22.22 16.73
CA ALA A 362 4.03 -20.83 17.19
C ALA A 362 5.42 -20.22 16.99
N GLY A 363 5.48 -18.92 16.69
CA GLY A 363 6.73 -18.22 16.38
C GLY A 363 7.11 -18.23 14.89
N THR A 364 6.52 -19.07 14.06
CA THR A 364 6.77 -19.07 12.61
C THR A 364 6.37 -17.73 11.99
N LEU A 365 7.26 -17.18 11.15
CA LEU A 365 7.02 -15.95 10.41
C LEU A 365 6.56 -16.26 8.99
N PHE A 366 5.44 -15.68 8.56
CA PHE A 366 4.91 -15.85 7.20
C PHE A 366 5.15 -14.61 6.36
N LEU A 367 5.67 -14.81 5.16
CA LEU A 367 5.91 -13.80 4.12
C LEU A 367 4.95 -14.09 2.95
N VAL A 368 4.14 -13.10 2.57
CA VAL A 368 3.18 -13.23 1.46
C VAL A 368 3.56 -12.26 0.33
N PRO A 369 4.30 -12.76 -0.69
CA PRO A 369 4.72 -11.94 -1.82
C PRO A 369 3.61 -11.89 -2.88
N VAL A 370 2.73 -10.89 -2.79
CA VAL A 370 1.59 -10.75 -3.72
C VAL A 370 2.04 -10.63 -5.16
N GLN A 371 3.21 -10.01 -5.42
CA GLN A 371 3.74 -9.89 -6.78
C GLN A 371 4.02 -11.26 -7.42
N LEU A 372 4.47 -12.25 -6.66
CA LEU A 372 4.68 -13.60 -7.21
C LEU A 372 3.35 -14.22 -7.65
N MET A 373 2.32 -14.10 -6.80
CA MET A 373 0.97 -14.59 -7.13
C MET A 373 0.41 -13.87 -8.35
N HIS A 374 0.60 -12.55 -8.45
CA HIS A 374 0.16 -11.73 -9.57
C HIS A 374 0.89 -12.03 -10.88
N HIS A 375 2.11 -12.58 -10.81
CA HIS A 375 2.93 -12.93 -11.97
C HIS A 375 2.97 -14.45 -12.27
N ASP A 376 2.08 -15.21 -11.67
CA ASP A 376 1.99 -16.65 -11.85
C ASP A 376 1.11 -17.00 -13.07
N ALA A 377 1.68 -17.69 -14.04
CA ALA A 377 0.99 -18.08 -15.27
C ALA A 377 -0.19 -19.04 -15.05
N ARG A 378 -0.23 -19.73 -13.91
CA ARG A 378 -1.35 -20.62 -13.54
C ARG A 378 -2.65 -19.83 -13.28
N TRP A 379 -2.52 -18.59 -12.77
CA TRP A 379 -3.62 -17.69 -12.46
C TRP A 379 -3.81 -16.63 -13.55
N PHE A 380 -2.71 -16.16 -14.13
CA PHE A 380 -2.69 -15.08 -15.13
C PHE A 380 -1.92 -15.54 -16.38
N PRO A 381 -2.59 -16.16 -17.36
CA PRO A 381 -1.93 -16.50 -18.65
C PRO A 381 -1.22 -15.26 -19.21
N GLU A 382 0.00 -15.43 -19.76
CA GLU A 382 0.87 -14.32 -20.18
C GLU A 382 1.06 -13.28 -19.07
N PRO A 383 1.63 -13.66 -17.91
CA PRO A 383 1.55 -12.87 -16.67
C PRO A 383 2.30 -11.53 -16.73
N ARG A 384 3.16 -11.34 -17.74
CA ARG A 384 3.90 -10.08 -17.95
C ARG A 384 3.22 -9.14 -18.95
N ALA A 385 2.24 -9.62 -19.70
CA ALA A 385 1.49 -8.80 -20.66
C ALA A 385 0.48 -7.93 -19.91
N PHE A 386 0.39 -6.67 -20.32
CA PHE A 386 -0.65 -5.74 -19.84
C PHE A 386 -1.95 -6.03 -20.61
N ARG A 387 -2.92 -6.61 -19.93
CA ARG A 387 -4.20 -7.04 -20.50
C ARG A 387 -5.36 -6.67 -19.56
N PRO A 388 -5.89 -5.44 -19.64
CA PRO A 388 -6.98 -4.96 -18.77
C PRO A 388 -8.24 -5.84 -18.78
N GLU A 389 -8.51 -6.50 -19.91
CA GLU A 389 -9.67 -7.36 -20.13
C GLU A 389 -9.76 -8.54 -19.16
N ARG A 390 -8.67 -8.89 -18.47
CA ARG A 390 -8.66 -9.91 -17.40
C ARG A 390 -9.62 -9.58 -16.28
N PHE A 391 -9.88 -8.29 -16.07
CA PHE A 391 -10.71 -7.76 -14.99
C PHE A 391 -12.13 -7.39 -15.44
N ARG A 392 -12.60 -7.95 -16.54
CA ARG A 392 -14.00 -7.81 -16.94
C ARG A 392 -14.91 -8.45 -15.90
N LEU A 393 -16.12 -7.89 -15.71
CA LEU A 393 -17.09 -8.38 -14.74
C LEU A 393 -17.57 -9.82 -15.02
N ASP A 394 -17.57 -10.20 -16.31
CA ASP A 394 -17.85 -11.55 -16.80
C ASP A 394 -16.61 -12.47 -16.87
N GLY A 395 -15.48 -11.99 -16.33
CA GLY A 395 -14.22 -12.70 -16.33
C GLY A 395 -14.12 -13.83 -15.32
N ASP A 396 -13.00 -14.57 -15.35
CA ASP A 396 -12.77 -15.69 -14.43
C ASP A 396 -12.64 -15.19 -12.98
N SER A 397 -13.53 -15.65 -12.10
CA SER A 397 -13.53 -15.35 -10.67
C SER A 397 -12.21 -15.76 -9.96
N LYS A 398 -11.48 -16.73 -10.52
CA LYS A 398 -10.15 -17.14 -10.01
C LYS A 398 -9.12 -16.02 -10.17
N VAL A 399 -9.17 -15.29 -11.27
CA VAL A 399 -8.30 -14.12 -11.53
C VAL A 399 -8.52 -13.06 -10.46
N ALA A 400 -9.79 -12.72 -10.19
CA ALA A 400 -10.12 -11.74 -9.15
C ALA A 400 -9.68 -12.19 -7.75
N GLY A 401 -9.79 -13.49 -7.44
CA GLY A 401 -9.35 -14.07 -6.16
C GLY A 401 -7.83 -14.09 -5.96
N ALA A 402 -7.07 -14.20 -7.06
CA ALA A 402 -5.61 -14.23 -7.03
C ALA A 402 -4.98 -12.82 -6.97
N CYS A 403 -5.69 -11.79 -7.43
CA CYS A 403 -5.22 -10.41 -7.42
C CYS A 403 -5.54 -9.72 -6.09
N GLN A 404 -4.54 -9.47 -5.25
CA GLN A 404 -4.69 -8.93 -3.89
C GLN A 404 -3.79 -7.71 -3.65
N PRO A 405 -3.86 -6.63 -4.45
CA PRO A 405 -2.95 -5.48 -4.32
C PRO A 405 -3.12 -4.72 -3.01
N PHE A 406 -4.29 -4.82 -2.37
CA PHE A 406 -4.59 -4.24 -1.06
C PHE A 406 -4.47 -5.23 0.11
N GLY A 407 -4.00 -6.46 -0.18
CA GLY A 407 -4.00 -7.56 0.77
C GLY A 407 -5.38 -8.18 0.97
N SER A 408 -5.51 -9.03 1.99
CA SER A 408 -6.78 -9.71 2.31
C SER A 408 -6.96 -9.92 3.82
N GLY A 409 -8.18 -10.32 4.21
CA GLY A 409 -8.55 -10.56 5.60
C GLY A 409 -8.78 -9.26 6.39
N PRO A 410 -8.86 -9.34 7.73
CA PRO A 410 -9.22 -8.20 8.56
C PRO A 410 -8.20 -7.05 8.54
N ARG A 411 -6.98 -7.33 8.08
CA ARG A 411 -5.89 -6.36 7.92
C ARG A 411 -5.77 -5.83 6.48
N VAL A 412 -6.79 -6.03 5.64
CA VAL A 412 -6.88 -5.41 4.31
C VAL A 412 -6.70 -3.88 4.43
N CYS A 413 -6.16 -3.25 3.40
CA CYS A 413 -5.91 -1.81 3.38
C CYS A 413 -7.17 -1.03 3.81
N LEU A 414 -7.02 -0.16 4.80
CA LEU A 414 -8.12 0.67 5.30
C LEU A 414 -8.52 1.72 4.27
N GLY A 415 -7.51 2.32 3.58
CA GLY A 415 -7.71 3.35 2.57
C GLY A 415 -8.04 2.82 1.16
N GLN A 416 -8.39 1.54 1.00
CA GLN A 416 -8.60 0.93 -0.31
C GLN A 416 -9.61 1.70 -1.16
N HIS A 417 -10.77 2.05 -0.62
CA HIS A 417 -11.81 2.76 -1.38
C HIS A 417 -11.41 4.18 -1.74
N LEU A 418 -10.71 4.87 -0.83
CA LEU A 418 -10.19 6.19 -1.08
C LEU A 418 -9.13 6.17 -2.19
N ALA A 419 -8.14 5.29 -2.09
CA ALA A 419 -7.10 5.14 -3.10
C ALA A 419 -7.66 4.79 -4.49
N GLN A 420 -8.66 3.89 -4.56
CA GLN A 420 -9.33 3.56 -5.81
C GLN A 420 -10.06 4.77 -6.39
N THR A 421 -10.77 5.54 -5.56
CA THR A 421 -11.44 6.78 -5.96
C THR A 421 -10.44 7.79 -6.49
N GLU A 422 -9.37 8.08 -5.75
CA GLU A 422 -8.30 9.01 -6.15
C GLU A 422 -7.65 8.60 -7.49
N MET A 423 -7.28 7.33 -7.63
CA MET A 423 -6.65 6.84 -8.85
C MET A 423 -7.59 6.90 -10.06
N THR A 424 -8.87 6.54 -9.88
CA THR A 424 -9.86 6.61 -10.97
C THR A 424 -10.10 8.04 -11.41
N LEU A 425 -10.27 8.98 -10.47
CA LEU A 425 -10.42 10.41 -10.76
C LEU A 425 -9.20 10.96 -11.51
N ALA A 426 -7.99 10.72 -10.96
CA ALA A 426 -6.76 11.21 -11.56
C ALA A 426 -6.55 10.67 -12.97
N ALA A 427 -6.80 9.39 -13.18
CA ALA A 427 -6.67 8.75 -14.48
C ALA A 427 -7.71 9.26 -15.49
N ALA A 428 -8.97 9.40 -15.08
CA ALA A 428 -10.05 9.92 -15.95
C ALA A 428 -9.76 11.37 -16.38
N MET A 429 -9.48 12.26 -15.42
CA MET A 429 -9.20 13.68 -15.69
C MET A 429 -7.91 13.89 -16.49
N LEU A 430 -6.91 13.00 -16.34
CA LEU A 430 -5.73 13.02 -17.17
C LEU A 430 -6.08 12.66 -18.63
N LEU A 431 -6.81 11.57 -18.83
CA LEU A 431 -7.20 11.11 -20.17
C LEU A 431 -8.14 12.10 -20.87
N GLN A 432 -8.97 12.86 -20.17
CA GLN A 432 -9.73 13.97 -20.79
C GLN A 432 -8.82 15.02 -21.43
N ARG A 433 -7.64 15.24 -20.87
CA ARG A 433 -6.79 16.41 -21.17
C ARG A 433 -5.53 16.10 -21.94
N PHE A 434 -4.97 14.88 -21.77
CA PHE A 434 -3.64 14.58 -22.27
C PHE A 434 -3.56 13.19 -22.92
N TYR A 435 -2.61 13.10 -23.84
CA TYR A 435 -2.06 11.84 -24.33
C TYR A 435 -0.65 11.65 -23.76
N LEU A 436 -0.35 10.41 -23.40
CA LEU A 436 0.97 9.98 -22.97
C LEU A 436 1.60 9.11 -24.05
N SER A 437 2.89 9.25 -24.27
CA SER A 437 3.66 8.33 -25.09
C SER A 437 5.06 8.13 -24.53
N VAL A 438 5.66 7.00 -24.93
CA VAL A 438 7.03 6.68 -24.54
C VAL A 438 7.97 7.54 -25.39
N PRO A 439 8.95 8.27 -24.79
CA PRO A 439 9.96 9.01 -25.52
C PRO A 439 10.79 8.07 -26.40
N ASP A 440 11.22 8.58 -27.58
CA ASP A 440 12.05 7.81 -28.50
C ASP A 440 13.34 7.32 -27.82
N GLY A 441 13.69 6.05 -28.06
CA GLY A 441 14.89 5.44 -27.49
C GLY A 441 14.83 5.08 -25.99
N MET A 442 13.71 5.31 -25.33
CA MET A 442 13.54 4.96 -23.91
C MET A 442 13.43 3.44 -23.76
N THR A 443 14.26 2.88 -22.88
CA THR A 443 14.15 1.47 -22.46
C THR A 443 13.07 1.31 -21.38
N PRO A 444 12.38 0.15 -21.34
CA PRO A 444 11.40 -0.12 -20.28
C PRO A 444 12.00 0.08 -18.88
N PRO A 445 11.30 0.80 -17.97
CA PRO A 445 11.80 1.04 -16.63
C PRO A 445 11.85 -0.26 -15.83
N GLN A 446 12.94 -0.45 -15.10
CA GLN A 446 13.05 -1.54 -14.13
C GLN A 446 12.32 -1.16 -12.85
N ALA A 447 11.56 -2.11 -12.30
CA ALA A 447 10.93 -1.94 -11.00
C ALA A 447 11.93 -2.27 -9.90
N VAL A 448 12.03 -1.41 -8.89
CA VAL A 448 12.80 -1.65 -7.67
C VAL A 448 11.88 -1.60 -6.46
N LEU A 449 12.15 -2.48 -5.51
CA LEU A 449 11.45 -2.52 -4.24
C LEU A 449 12.20 -1.70 -3.21
N HIS A 450 11.54 -0.69 -2.73
CA HIS A 450 11.79 -0.04 -1.45
C HIS A 450 10.65 -0.43 -0.49
N VAL A 451 10.14 0.46 0.34
CA VAL A 451 8.87 0.22 1.05
C VAL A 451 7.72 0.10 0.04
N THR A 452 7.78 0.88 -1.04
CA THR A 452 6.89 0.80 -2.21
C THR A 452 7.68 0.43 -3.47
N GLN A 453 7.00 -0.15 -4.45
CA GLN A 453 7.61 -0.50 -5.75
C GLN A 453 7.63 0.72 -6.67
N ARG A 454 8.83 1.13 -7.11
CA ARG A 454 9.06 2.29 -7.97
C ARG A 454 9.90 1.97 -9.19
N PRO A 455 9.92 2.83 -10.22
CA PRO A 455 10.96 2.80 -11.24
C PRO A 455 12.36 3.02 -10.63
N ALA A 456 13.36 2.28 -11.12
CA ALA A 456 14.76 2.40 -10.67
C ALA A 456 15.36 3.79 -10.94
N GLN A 457 14.84 4.46 -11.96
CA GLN A 457 15.18 5.85 -12.30
C GLN A 457 13.88 6.65 -12.46
N PRO A 458 13.89 7.96 -12.16
CA PRO A 458 12.71 8.80 -12.29
C PRO A 458 12.06 8.69 -13.68
N LEU A 459 10.79 8.25 -13.69
CA LEU A 459 10.07 8.02 -14.93
C LEU A 459 9.71 9.36 -15.60
N ARG A 460 10.00 9.44 -16.88
CA ARG A 460 9.64 10.58 -17.75
C ARG A 460 8.92 10.05 -18.98
N LEU A 461 7.86 10.73 -19.38
CA LEU A 461 7.06 10.36 -20.56
C LEU A 461 6.86 11.59 -21.44
N ALA A 462 6.58 11.38 -22.72
CA ALA A 462 6.11 12.46 -23.54
C ALA A 462 4.63 12.73 -23.26
N LEU A 463 4.30 14.01 -23.09
CA LEU A 463 2.97 14.53 -22.79
C LEU A 463 2.51 15.41 -23.93
N ARG A 464 1.27 15.25 -24.37
CA ARG A 464 0.63 16.12 -25.35
C ARG A 464 -0.82 16.37 -24.96
N ARG A 465 -1.26 17.64 -24.96
CA ARG A 465 -2.66 17.96 -24.69
C ARG A 465 -3.56 17.36 -25.75
N ALA A 466 -4.71 16.86 -25.33
CA ALA A 466 -5.77 16.41 -26.20
C ALA A 466 -6.43 17.63 -26.90
N PRO A 467 -6.89 17.46 -28.14
CA PRO A 467 -7.60 18.51 -28.86
C PRO A 467 -8.90 18.91 -28.18
#